data_3afffa9f538730824fecd5806cbca651
#
_entry.id   3afffa9f538730824fecd5806cbca651
#
_cell.length_a   1.000
_cell.length_b   1.000
_cell.length_c   1.000
_cell.angle_alpha   90.00
_cell.angle_beta   90.00
_cell.angle_gamma   90.00
#
_symmetry.space_group_name_H-M   'P 1'
#
loop_
_entity.id
_entity.type
_entity.pdbx_description
1 polymer ?
#
loop_
_entity_poly.entity_id
_entity_poly.type
_entity_poly.pdbx_seq_one_letter_code
_entity_poly.pdbx_strand_id
1 'polypeptide(L)'
;MDLFITGSNAVTEDGQLVNLDMLGNRVAALTFGPKHVAVVIGRNKIVPSVDEAMFRVKNIAAPANAMRLDKKTPCVKTSYCEECKSPERICNSWTITEKSFPKGRVKVILVNQDLGL
;
A
#
# COMPACT_ATOMS: atom_id res chain seq x y z
N MET A 1 5.17 9.37 -18.77
CA MET A 1 6.05 8.46 -17.99
C MET A 1 5.89 7.04 -18.51
N ASP A 2 7.00 6.40 -18.84
CA ASP A 2 6.97 5.05 -19.42
C ASP A 2 7.05 3.95 -18.36
N LEU A 3 7.74 4.19 -17.26
CA LEU A 3 7.93 3.24 -16.18
C LEU A 3 7.72 3.91 -14.82
N PHE A 4 6.93 3.29 -13.97
CA PHE A 4 6.77 3.67 -12.58
C PHE A 4 7.18 2.49 -11.69
N ILE A 5 8.09 2.74 -10.74
CA ILE A 5 8.56 1.73 -9.80
C ILE A 5 8.04 2.10 -8.41
N THR A 6 7.37 1.17 -7.77
CA THR A 6 6.76 1.40 -6.47
C THR A 6 6.77 0.14 -5.61
N GLY A 7 6.52 0.32 -4.32
CA GLY A 7 6.14 -0.78 -3.44
C GLY A 7 4.63 -0.93 -3.39
N SER A 8 4.15 -1.81 -2.55
CA SER A 8 2.73 -1.97 -2.23
C SER A 8 2.59 -2.14 -0.72
N ASN A 9 1.46 -1.70 -0.17
CA ASN A 9 1.21 -1.85 1.26
C ASN A 9 0.96 -3.31 1.65
N ALA A 10 0.28 -4.06 0.79
CA ALA A 10 0.09 -5.50 0.99
C ALA A 10 -0.20 -6.17 -0.35
N VAL A 11 0.04 -7.47 -0.43
CA VAL A 11 -0.34 -8.33 -1.55
C VAL A 11 -0.97 -9.60 -1.00
N THR A 12 -2.07 -10.02 -1.59
CA THR A 12 -2.73 -11.28 -1.21
C THR A 12 -2.06 -12.46 -1.89
N GLU A 13 -2.31 -13.66 -1.36
CA GLU A 13 -1.83 -14.90 -1.96
C GLU A 13 -2.38 -15.13 -3.38
N ASP A 14 -3.57 -14.54 -3.68
CA ASP A 14 -4.18 -14.57 -5.01
C ASP A 14 -3.62 -13.49 -5.95
N GLY A 15 -2.71 -12.65 -5.49
CA GLY A 15 -2.07 -11.63 -6.32
C GLY A 15 -2.74 -10.27 -6.36
N GLN A 16 -3.68 -10.00 -5.46
CA GLN A 16 -4.33 -8.70 -5.37
C GLN A 16 -3.44 -7.71 -4.62
N LEU A 17 -3.25 -6.52 -5.18
CA LEU A 17 -2.44 -5.45 -4.57
C LEU A 17 -3.35 -4.50 -3.80
N VAL A 18 -3.09 -4.32 -2.52
CA VAL A 18 -3.88 -3.43 -1.65
C VAL A 18 -3.01 -2.26 -1.23
N ASN A 19 -3.46 -1.05 -1.52
CA ASN A 19 -2.71 0.17 -1.26
C ASN A 19 -3.59 1.25 -0.64
N LEU A 20 -2.95 2.09 0.18
CA LEU A 20 -3.59 3.19 0.87
C LEU A 20 -2.67 4.41 0.83
N ASP A 21 -3.17 5.52 0.30
CA ASP A 21 -2.39 6.76 0.16
C ASP A 21 -3.08 7.95 0.82
N MET A 22 -2.26 8.93 1.21
CA MET A 22 -2.74 10.23 1.71
C MET A 22 -3.23 11.12 0.56
N LEU A 23 -2.41 11.30 -0.47
CA LEU A 23 -2.70 12.16 -1.62
C LEU A 23 -3.27 11.40 -2.81
N GLY A 24 -3.07 10.10 -2.86
CA GLY A 24 -3.50 9.29 -3.99
C GLY A 24 -2.52 9.25 -5.16
N ASN A 25 -1.32 9.80 -4.99
CA ASN A 25 -0.33 9.89 -6.07
C ASN A 25 0.17 8.51 -6.52
N ARG A 26 0.50 7.64 -5.58
CA ARG A 26 0.98 6.29 -5.89
C ARG A 26 -0.14 5.41 -6.45
N VAL A 27 -1.32 5.44 -5.84
CA VAL A 27 -2.47 4.67 -6.32
C VAL A 27 -2.94 5.16 -7.68
N ALA A 28 -2.83 6.45 -7.97
CA ALA A 28 -3.16 7.01 -9.27
C ALA A 28 -2.24 6.48 -10.36
N ALA A 29 -0.93 6.48 -10.15
CA ALA A 29 0.05 5.98 -11.11
C ALA A 29 -0.06 4.46 -11.31
N LEU A 30 -0.37 3.72 -10.25
CA LEU A 30 -0.62 2.28 -10.33
C LEU A 30 -1.86 1.99 -11.18
N THR A 31 -2.91 2.80 -11.03
CA THR A 31 -4.18 2.61 -11.72
C THR A 31 -4.14 3.09 -13.18
N PHE A 32 -3.53 4.24 -13.43
CA PHE A 32 -3.53 4.84 -14.78
C PHE A 32 -2.32 5.75 -14.97
N GLY A 33 -1.82 5.81 -16.19
CA GLY A 33 -0.78 6.74 -16.63
C GLY A 33 0.43 6.03 -17.19
N PRO A 34 1.38 5.56 -16.36
CA PRO A 34 2.59 4.91 -16.86
C PRO A 34 2.28 3.68 -17.71
N LYS A 35 3.05 3.48 -18.78
CA LYS A 35 2.89 2.31 -19.66
C LYS A 35 3.27 1.00 -18.95
N HIS A 36 4.24 1.07 -18.05
CA HIS A 36 4.72 -0.07 -17.26
C HIS A 36 4.82 0.31 -15.80
N VAL A 37 4.41 -0.60 -14.93
CA VAL A 37 4.52 -0.45 -13.48
C VAL A 37 5.24 -1.67 -12.93
N ALA A 38 6.35 -1.45 -12.21
CA ALA A 38 7.05 -2.48 -11.48
C ALA A 38 6.76 -2.33 -9.99
N VAL A 39 6.16 -3.34 -9.39
CA VAL A 39 5.83 -3.35 -7.97
C VAL A 39 6.78 -4.29 -7.25
N VAL A 40 7.66 -3.73 -6.42
CA VAL A 40 8.66 -4.49 -5.65
C VAL A 40 8.13 -4.70 -4.24
N ILE A 41 7.94 -5.95 -3.84
CA ILE A 41 7.27 -6.30 -2.60
C ILE A 41 8.12 -7.27 -1.79
N GLY A 42 8.38 -6.93 -0.52
CA GLY A 42 9.00 -7.85 0.43
C GLY A 42 8.00 -8.89 0.93
N ARG A 43 8.52 -10.03 1.40
CA ARG A 43 7.71 -11.14 1.90
C ARG A 43 6.83 -10.76 3.10
N ASN A 44 7.22 -9.76 3.88
CA ASN A 44 6.47 -9.28 5.04
C ASN A 44 5.09 -8.69 4.68
N LYS A 45 4.85 -8.43 3.40
CA LYS A 45 3.59 -7.81 2.93
C LYS A 45 2.63 -8.81 2.31
N ILE A 46 2.97 -10.09 2.28
CA ILE A 46 2.10 -11.15 1.74
C ILE A 46 1.09 -11.57 2.82
N VAL A 47 -0.18 -11.52 2.49
CA VAL A 47 -1.29 -11.88 3.39
C VAL A 47 -2.29 -12.79 2.68
N PRO A 48 -3.11 -13.57 3.42
CA PRO A 48 -4.03 -14.53 2.81
C PRO A 48 -5.18 -13.93 2.02
N SER A 49 -5.71 -12.77 2.45
CA SER A 49 -6.93 -12.20 1.87
C SER A 49 -6.91 -10.68 1.87
N VAL A 50 -7.85 -10.07 1.12
CA VAL A 50 -8.03 -8.60 1.09
C VAL A 50 -8.37 -8.06 2.48
N ASP A 51 -9.21 -8.75 3.24
CA ASP A 51 -9.58 -8.32 4.59
C ASP A 51 -8.36 -8.25 5.51
N GLU A 52 -7.50 -9.26 5.46
CA GLU A 52 -6.25 -9.26 6.23
C GLU A 52 -5.25 -8.24 5.70
N ALA A 53 -5.25 -7.98 4.39
CA ALA A 53 -4.43 -6.93 3.80
C ALA A 53 -4.85 -5.56 4.34
N MET A 54 -6.14 -5.26 4.38
CA MET A 54 -6.65 -4.00 4.92
C MET A 54 -6.36 -3.86 6.40
N PHE A 55 -6.51 -4.95 7.17
CA PHE A 55 -6.17 -4.97 8.59
C PHE A 55 -4.69 -4.64 8.81
N ARG A 56 -3.81 -5.30 8.06
CA ARG A 56 -2.36 -5.06 8.17
C ARG A 56 -2.00 -3.60 7.83
N VAL A 57 -2.57 -3.08 6.75
CA VAL A 57 -2.29 -1.70 6.33
C VAL A 57 -2.74 -0.71 7.40
N LYS A 58 -3.95 -0.87 7.95
CA LYS A 58 -4.49 0.02 8.97
C LYS A 58 -3.74 -0.08 10.30
N ASN A 59 -3.35 -1.28 10.72
CA ASN A 59 -2.88 -1.50 12.09
C ASN A 59 -1.36 -1.66 12.21
N ILE A 60 -0.65 -1.87 11.11
CA ILE A 60 0.81 -2.02 11.09
C ILE A 60 1.46 -0.97 10.21
N ALA A 61 1.14 -0.96 8.92
CA ALA A 61 1.83 -0.10 7.96
C ALA A 61 1.50 1.38 8.16
N ALA A 62 0.21 1.73 8.27
CA ALA A 62 -0.20 3.13 8.40
C ALA A 62 0.24 3.76 9.74
N PRO A 63 0.05 3.13 10.91
CA PRO A 63 0.57 3.68 12.16
C PRO A 63 2.08 3.86 12.15
N ALA A 64 2.83 2.87 11.67
CA ALA A 64 4.29 2.97 11.58
C ALA A 64 4.72 4.09 10.64
N ASN A 65 4.06 4.24 9.49
CA ASN A 65 4.35 5.29 8.54
C ASN A 65 3.97 6.68 9.08
N ALA A 66 2.86 6.80 9.80
CA ALA A 66 2.47 8.04 10.46
C ALA A 66 3.50 8.47 11.50
N MET A 67 4.03 7.53 12.29
CA MET A 67 5.13 7.80 13.22
C MET A 67 6.39 8.26 12.50
N ARG A 68 6.76 7.60 11.39
CA ARG A 68 7.93 7.97 10.59
C ARG A 68 7.80 9.39 10.02
N LEU A 69 6.59 9.80 9.63
CA LEU A 69 6.32 11.12 9.08
C LEU A 69 6.01 12.17 10.16
N ASP A 70 6.04 11.79 11.43
CA ASP A 70 5.73 12.66 12.58
C ASP A 70 4.35 13.33 12.45
N LYS A 71 3.34 12.53 12.09
CA LYS A 71 1.96 13.02 11.97
C LYS A 71 1.26 13.05 13.33
N LYS A 72 0.33 14.01 13.48
CA LYS A 72 -0.46 14.16 14.72
C LYS A 72 -1.76 13.36 14.62
N THR A 73 -1.63 12.06 14.42
CA THR A 73 -2.76 11.13 14.36
C THR A 73 -2.80 10.25 15.60
N PRO A 74 -3.98 9.73 16.02
CA PRO A 74 -4.06 8.88 17.21
C PRO A 74 -3.15 7.65 17.15
N CYS A 75 -2.99 7.03 15.99
CA CYS A 75 -2.19 5.82 15.82
C CYS A 75 -0.70 6.02 16.13
N VAL A 76 -0.19 7.25 16.06
CA VAL A 76 1.20 7.56 16.47
C VAL A 76 1.42 7.26 17.94
N LYS A 77 0.40 7.47 18.78
CA LYS A 77 0.45 7.20 20.22
C LYS A 77 0.09 5.77 20.58
N THR A 78 -0.93 5.22 19.90
CA THR A 78 -1.50 3.91 20.24
C THR A 78 -0.91 2.76 19.46
N SER A 79 -0.24 3.04 18.33
CA SER A 79 0.38 2.05 17.42
C SER A 79 -0.63 1.18 16.67
N TYR A 80 -1.92 1.53 16.68
CA TYR A 80 -2.94 0.84 15.90
C TYR A 80 -4.00 1.84 15.39
N CYS A 81 -4.79 1.43 14.41
CA CYS A 81 -5.79 2.31 13.80
C CYS A 81 -6.99 2.53 14.72
N GLU A 82 -7.39 3.78 14.89
CA GLU A 82 -8.57 4.18 15.64
C GLU A 82 -9.65 4.80 14.75
N GLU A 83 -9.61 4.56 13.42
CA GLU A 83 -10.53 5.13 12.43
C GLU A 83 -10.65 6.65 12.57
N CYS A 84 -9.50 7.33 12.70
CA CYS A 84 -9.46 8.75 13.03
C CYS A 84 -9.98 9.66 11.92
N LYS A 85 -10.36 10.89 12.32
CA LYS A 85 -10.72 11.97 11.40
C LYS A 85 -9.73 13.14 11.52
N SER A 86 -8.49 12.85 11.90
CA SER A 86 -7.45 13.87 12.06
C SER A 86 -7.19 14.60 10.74
N PRO A 87 -6.96 15.93 10.76
CA PRO A 87 -6.53 16.67 9.56
C PRO A 87 -5.21 16.17 8.98
N GLU A 88 -4.38 15.51 9.77
CA GLU A 88 -3.10 14.94 9.32
C GLU A 88 -3.21 13.45 8.95
N ARG A 89 -4.41 12.93 8.86
CA ARG A 89 -4.66 11.54 8.49
C ARG A 89 -4.03 11.20 7.13
N ILE A 90 -3.27 10.11 7.08
CA ILE A 90 -2.64 9.62 5.85
C ILE A 90 -3.45 8.53 5.15
N CYS A 91 -4.49 8.00 5.81
CA CYS A 91 -5.31 6.88 5.34
C CYS A 91 -6.52 7.40 4.57
N ASN A 92 -6.31 7.97 3.38
CA ASN A 92 -7.38 8.69 2.68
C ASN A 92 -7.89 8.01 1.40
N SER A 93 -7.03 7.32 0.67
CA SER A 93 -7.40 6.73 -0.62
C SER A 93 -6.94 5.27 -0.70
N TRP A 94 -7.90 4.37 -0.84
CA TRP A 94 -7.67 2.94 -0.99
C TRP A 94 -7.76 2.50 -2.45
N THR A 95 -6.91 1.56 -2.87
CA THR A 95 -7.10 0.81 -4.11
C THR A 95 -6.88 -0.67 -3.86
N ILE A 96 -7.67 -1.48 -4.57
CA ILE A 96 -7.49 -2.93 -4.65
C ILE A 96 -7.32 -3.26 -6.12
N THR A 97 -6.10 -3.64 -6.51
CA THR A 97 -5.80 -3.97 -7.90
C THR A 97 -5.84 -5.49 -8.06
N GLU A 98 -6.84 -5.99 -8.75
CA GLU A 98 -7.06 -7.42 -8.88
C GLU A 98 -6.43 -7.99 -10.15
N LYS A 99 -6.29 -7.18 -11.21
CA LYS A 99 -5.79 -7.65 -12.49
C LYS A 99 -5.12 -6.50 -13.25
N SER A 100 -4.01 -6.82 -13.92
CA SER A 100 -3.36 -5.87 -14.81
C SER A 100 -4.12 -5.74 -16.12
N PHE A 101 -4.37 -4.51 -16.55
CA PHE A 101 -4.87 -4.19 -17.89
C PHE A 101 -4.17 -2.93 -18.40
N PRO A 102 -3.55 -2.95 -19.59
CA PRO A 102 -3.32 -4.14 -20.45
C PRO A 102 -2.49 -5.22 -19.75
N LYS A 103 -2.60 -6.45 -20.23
CA LYS A 103 -1.84 -7.57 -19.71
C LYS A 103 -0.34 -7.25 -19.74
N GLY A 104 0.34 -7.50 -18.62
CA GLY A 104 1.77 -7.23 -18.49
C GLY A 104 2.13 -5.79 -18.16
N ARG A 105 1.16 -4.87 -18.03
CA ARG A 105 1.44 -3.49 -17.60
C ARG A 105 1.99 -3.45 -16.19
N VAL A 106 1.36 -4.16 -15.26
CA VAL A 106 1.77 -4.23 -13.86
C VAL A 106 2.53 -5.54 -13.65
N LYS A 107 3.79 -5.42 -13.21
CA LYS A 107 4.66 -6.57 -12.92
C LYS A 107 5.01 -6.54 -11.44
N VAL A 108 4.76 -7.66 -10.76
CA VAL A 108 5.05 -7.81 -9.33
C VAL A 108 6.36 -8.57 -9.18
N ILE A 109 7.28 -7.98 -8.42
CA ILE A 109 8.58 -8.58 -8.10
C ILE A 109 8.58 -8.88 -6.61
N LEU A 110 8.52 -10.17 -6.26
CA LEU A 110 8.55 -10.63 -4.87
C LEU A 110 9.99 -10.84 -4.44
N VAL A 111 10.38 -10.21 -3.34
CA VAL A 111 11.71 -10.32 -2.76
C VAL A 111 11.63 -11.12 -1.45
N ASN A 112 12.41 -12.16 -1.33
CA ASN A 112 12.41 -13.03 -0.14
C ASN A 112 13.16 -12.38 1.03
N GLN A 113 12.78 -11.17 1.37
CA GLN A 113 13.28 -10.37 2.49
C GLN A 113 12.16 -9.48 2.99
N ASP A 114 12.26 -9.04 4.24
CA ASP A 114 11.37 -8.03 4.78
C ASP A 114 11.79 -6.66 4.23
N LEU A 115 10.91 -5.99 3.50
CA LEU A 115 11.16 -4.68 2.89
C LEU A 115 10.04 -3.70 3.22
N GLY A 116 10.41 -2.54 3.73
CA GLY A 116 9.47 -1.47 4.07
C GLY A 116 8.59 -1.80 5.27
N LEU A 117 7.51 -1.05 5.39
CA LEU A 117 6.60 -1.11 6.56
C LEU A 117 5.39 -2.02 6.32
#